data_f7d523eb3417bb30bcab799d4ff82735
#
_entry.id   f7d523eb3417bb30bcab799d4ff82735
#
_cell.length_a   1.000
_cell.length_b   1.000
_cell.length_c   1.000
_cell.angle_alpha   90.00
_cell.angle_beta   90.00
_cell.angle_gamma   90.00
#
_symmetry.space_group_name_H-M   'P 1'
#
loop_
_entity.id
_entity.type
_entity.pdbx_description
1 polymer ?
#
loop_
_entity_poly.entity_id
_entity_poly.type
_entity_poly.pdbx_seq_one_letter_code
_entity_poly.pdbx_strand_id
1 'polypeptide(L)'
;MVQKKKLKKHRFLRIVARIAIVLLLLFFILVLVVRSPWGQGIIVSKVLDYVAQKTDTKVAIDRLFLTFSGAISIEGLYLEDKKGDTLLYSKSLEASIGLIPLIRGKEFDLSSLDWSGVRANIERKESTGKFNFDFLIDAFTSADTTQQANTTAQSMTIKVGNINLNDFNLQYDDEKLGIKSKVTLGQLRISIDELNLEKMRFRASNFSLSK
;
A
#
# COMPACT_ATOMS: atom_id res chain seq x y z
N MET A 1 26.22 -22.14 54.05
CA MET A 1 25.07 -22.49 53.13
C MET A 1 24.81 -21.48 52.02
N VAL A 2 25.75 -20.73 51.50
CA VAL A 2 25.52 -19.59 50.55
C VAL A 2 25.94 -19.90 49.11
N GLN A 3 26.65 -20.95 48.79
CA GLN A 3 27.19 -21.22 47.44
C GLN A 3 26.22 -21.87 46.45
N LYS A 4 25.17 -22.54 46.89
CA LYS A 4 24.23 -23.25 45.94
C LYS A 4 23.30 -22.35 45.15
N LYS A 5 23.04 -21.12 45.55
CA LYS A 5 22.13 -20.19 44.85
C LYS A 5 22.77 -19.53 43.59
N LYS A 6 24.07 -19.29 43.57
CA LYS A 6 24.78 -18.66 42.45
C LYS A 6 24.87 -19.58 41.22
N LEU A 7 25.04 -20.87 41.37
CA LEU A 7 25.17 -21.84 40.30
C LEU A 7 23.86 -22.04 39.49
N LYS A 8 22.70 -21.97 40.15
CA LYS A 8 21.39 -22.07 39.49
C LYS A 8 21.08 -20.85 38.61
N LYS A 9 21.50 -19.65 39.06
CA LYS A 9 21.29 -18.40 38.31
C LYS A 9 22.08 -18.35 37.00
N HIS A 10 23.33 -18.86 36.99
CA HIS A 10 24.14 -18.93 35.76
C HIS A 10 23.65 -19.98 34.79
N ARG A 11 23.08 -21.12 35.23
CA ARG A 11 22.44 -22.12 34.33
C ARG A 11 21.19 -21.55 33.71
N PHE A 12 20.34 -20.91 34.49
CA PHE A 12 19.12 -20.26 33.97
C PHE A 12 19.47 -19.16 32.96
N LEU A 13 20.43 -18.31 33.24
CA LEU A 13 20.89 -17.24 32.34
C LEU A 13 21.43 -17.81 31.01
N ARG A 14 22.17 -18.92 31.05
CA ARG A 14 22.64 -19.59 29.82
C ARG A 14 21.49 -20.19 29.01
N ILE A 15 20.45 -20.74 29.64
CA ILE A 15 19.29 -21.27 28.94
C ILE A 15 18.53 -20.12 28.25
N VAL A 16 18.26 -19.04 29.00
CA VAL A 16 17.61 -17.83 28.45
C VAL A 16 18.41 -17.23 27.28
N ALA A 17 19.73 -17.13 27.43
CA ALA A 17 20.60 -16.66 26.36
C ALA A 17 20.56 -17.56 25.12
N ARG A 18 20.53 -18.89 25.28
CA ARG A 18 20.38 -19.85 24.16
C ARG A 18 19.03 -19.68 23.46
N ILE A 19 17.95 -19.56 24.22
CA ILE A 19 16.61 -19.34 23.67
C ILE A 19 16.58 -18.00 22.92
N ALA A 20 17.14 -16.93 23.49
CA ALA A 20 17.23 -15.63 22.83
C ALA A 20 18.03 -15.70 21.51
N ILE A 21 19.16 -16.43 21.48
CA ILE A 21 19.95 -16.63 20.26
C ILE A 21 19.15 -17.41 19.20
N VAL A 22 18.45 -18.49 19.60
CA VAL A 22 17.60 -19.25 18.68
C VAL A 22 16.47 -18.39 18.11
N LEU A 23 15.79 -17.61 18.94
CA LEU A 23 14.75 -16.69 18.49
C LEU A 23 15.31 -15.62 17.54
N LEU A 24 16.48 -15.09 17.83
CA LEU A 24 17.15 -14.10 16.99
C LEU A 24 17.56 -14.72 15.63
N LEU A 25 18.08 -15.96 15.63
CA LEU A 25 18.38 -16.69 14.39
C LEU A 25 17.11 -16.99 13.57
N LEU A 26 16.03 -17.44 14.22
CA LEU A 26 14.72 -17.65 13.57
C LEU A 26 14.20 -16.35 12.98
N PHE A 27 14.27 -15.25 13.71
CA PHE A 27 13.88 -13.93 13.21
C PHE A 27 14.72 -13.52 12.00
N PHE A 28 16.04 -13.74 12.04
CA PHE A 28 16.94 -13.43 10.94
C PHE A 28 16.64 -14.28 9.69
N ILE A 29 16.40 -15.58 9.89
CA ILE A 29 15.97 -16.49 8.81
C ILE A 29 14.64 -16.03 8.20
N LEU A 30 13.65 -15.66 9.04
CA LEU A 30 12.37 -15.15 8.59
C LEU A 30 12.54 -13.89 7.72
N VAL A 31 13.38 -12.94 8.16
CA VAL A 31 13.69 -11.73 7.39
C VAL A 31 14.36 -12.08 6.05
N LEU A 32 15.29 -13.02 6.03
CA LEU A 32 15.93 -13.47 4.79
C LEU A 32 14.93 -14.14 3.83
N VAL A 33 14.01 -14.98 4.34
CA VAL A 33 12.99 -15.64 3.54
C VAL A 33 12.03 -14.60 2.94
N VAL A 34 11.51 -13.68 3.76
CA VAL A 34 10.60 -12.61 3.28
C VAL A 34 11.28 -11.71 2.24
N ARG A 35 12.58 -11.51 2.35
CA ARG A 35 13.36 -10.71 1.39
C ARG A 35 13.89 -11.49 0.19
N SER A 36 13.80 -12.80 0.21
CA SER A 36 14.24 -13.61 -0.92
C SER A 36 13.28 -13.49 -2.10
N PRO A 37 13.76 -13.61 -3.35
CA PRO A 37 12.89 -13.62 -4.53
C PRO A 37 11.80 -14.70 -4.46
N TRP A 38 12.13 -15.85 -3.85
CA TRP A 38 11.19 -16.94 -3.63
C TRP A 38 10.06 -16.57 -2.63
N GLY A 39 10.42 -16.01 -1.47
CA GLY A 39 9.44 -15.56 -0.48
C GLY A 39 8.55 -14.44 -1.00
N GLN A 40 9.13 -13.50 -1.75
CA GLN A 40 8.37 -12.42 -2.40
C GLN A 40 7.40 -12.96 -3.45
N GLY A 41 7.81 -13.95 -4.27
CA GLY A 41 6.93 -14.58 -5.24
C GLY A 41 5.70 -15.23 -4.60
N ILE A 42 5.84 -15.88 -3.45
CA ILE A 42 4.71 -16.44 -2.69
C ILE A 42 3.76 -15.34 -2.21
N ILE A 43 4.30 -14.25 -1.68
CA ILE A 43 3.48 -13.10 -1.22
C ILE A 43 2.72 -12.49 -2.39
N VAL A 44 3.41 -12.23 -3.52
CA VAL A 44 2.81 -11.67 -4.73
C VAL A 44 1.66 -12.57 -5.20
N SER A 45 1.89 -13.88 -5.36
CA SER A 45 0.86 -14.78 -5.87
C SER A 45 -0.37 -14.78 -4.97
N LYS A 46 -0.20 -14.80 -3.64
CA LYS A 46 -1.32 -14.76 -2.69
C LYS A 46 -2.11 -13.46 -2.73
N VAL A 47 -1.41 -12.33 -2.89
CA VAL A 47 -2.05 -11.01 -3.03
C VAL A 47 -2.81 -10.93 -4.35
N LEU A 48 -2.20 -11.38 -5.45
CA LEU A 48 -2.84 -11.40 -6.77
C LEU A 48 -4.07 -12.29 -6.80
N ASP A 49 -3.96 -13.52 -6.26
CA ASP A 49 -5.08 -14.45 -6.15
C ASP A 49 -6.25 -13.84 -5.35
N TYR A 50 -5.94 -13.20 -4.21
CA TYR A 50 -6.94 -12.55 -3.37
C TYR A 50 -7.63 -11.40 -4.10
N VAL A 51 -6.87 -10.50 -4.74
CA VAL A 51 -7.43 -9.36 -5.47
C VAL A 51 -8.23 -9.84 -6.68
N ALA A 52 -7.68 -10.73 -7.49
CA ALA A 52 -8.37 -11.28 -8.67
C ALA A 52 -9.69 -11.98 -8.30
N GLN A 53 -9.73 -12.77 -7.23
CA GLN A 53 -10.96 -13.40 -6.75
C GLN A 53 -11.99 -12.38 -6.24
N LYS A 54 -11.53 -11.32 -5.55
CA LYS A 54 -12.42 -10.26 -5.04
C LYS A 54 -12.98 -9.39 -6.15
N THR A 55 -12.16 -9.06 -7.12
CA THR A 55 -12.51 -8.11 -8.19
C THR A 55 -13.06 -8.80 -9.43
N ASP A 56 -12.84 -10.11 -9.59
CA ASP A 56 -13.15 -10.87 -10.80
C ASP A 56 -12.61 -10.17 -12.07
N THR A 57 -11.37 -9.70 -11.99
CA THR A 57 -10.62 -9.07 -13.06
C THR A 57 -9.16 -9.52 -13.02
N LYS A 58 -8.46 -9.34 -14.14
CA LYS A 58 -7.05 -9.67 -14.18
C LYS A 58 -6.22 -8.59 -13.50
N VAL A 59 -5.40 -9.04 -12.58
CA VAL A 59 -4.39 -8.23 -11.89
C VAL A 59 -3.05 -8.92 -12.04
N ALA A 60 -2.02 -8.16 -12.39
CA ALA A 60 -0.66 -8.67 -12.48
C ALA A 60 0.32 -7.71 -11.81
N ILE A 61 1.37 -8.27 -11.25
CA ILE A 61 2.50 -7.55 -10.68
C ILE A 61 3.76 -8.32 -11.07
N ASP A 62 4.75 -7.65 -11.68
CA ASP A 62 6.01 -8.30 -12.04
C ASP A 62 6.85 -8.59 -10.79
N ARG A 63 6.98 -7.63 -9.91
CA ARG A 63 7.71 -7.75 -8.66
C ARG A 63 7.10 -6.91 -7.55
N LEU A 64 7.16 -7.45 -6.34
CA LEU A 64 6.84 -6.74 -5.10
C LEU A 64 7.97 -7.00 -4.11
N PHE A 65 8.52 -5.95 -3.53
CA PHE A 65 9.57 -6.11 -2.53
C PHE A 65 9.53 -5.00 -1.48
N LEU A 66 10.09 -5.33 -0.32
CA LEU A 66 10.29 -4.37 0.75
C LEU A 66 11.71 -3.82 0.63
N THR A 67 11.83 -2.52 0.46
CA THR A 67 13.12 -1.85 0.34
C THR A 67 13.87 -1.82 1.69
N PHE A 68 15.15 -1.46 1.68
CA PHE A 68 15.91 -1.28 2.92
C PHE A 68 15.41 -0.10 3.75
N SER A 69 14.83 0.91 3.13
CA SER A 69 14.19 2.05 3.78
C SER A 69 12.88 1.71 4.48
N GLY A 70 12.33 0.50 4.27
CA GLY A 70 11.01 0.09 4.79
C GLY A 70 9.86 0.46 3.86
N ALA A 71 10.14 0.94 2.64
CA ALA A 71 9.12 1.20 1.66
C ALA A 71 8.68 -0.09 0.96
N ILE A 72 7.40 -0.14 0.58
CA ILE A 72 6.85 -1.18 -0.30
C ILE A 72 7.07 -0.71 -1.74
N SER A 73 7.72 -1.53 -2.55
CA SER A 73 7.96 -1.27 -3.96
C SER A 73 7.24 -2.31 -4.82
N ILE A 74 6.47 -1.85 -5.78
CA ILE A 74 5.73 -2.65 -6.75
C ILE A 74 6.21 -2.28 -8.14
N GLU A 75 6.61 -3.26 -8.94
CA GLU A 75 6.99 -3.09 -10.34
C GLU A 75 6.02 -3.81 -11.25
N GLY A 76 5.69 -3.19 -12.38
CA GLY A 76 4.84 -3.79 -13.41
C GLY A 76 3.41 -4.06 -12.96
N LEU A 77 2.80 -3.14 -12.17
CA LEU A 77 1.40 -3.27 -11.79
C LEU A 77 0.51 -3.11 -13.02
N TYR A 78 -0.36 -4.07 -13.23
CA TYR A 78 -1.37 -4.09 -14.28
C TYR A 78 -2.73 -4.50 -13.71
N LEU A 79 -3.77 -3.76 -14.07
CA LEU A 79 -5.14 -3.99 -13.64
C LEU A 79 -6.10 -3.78 -14.81
N GLU A 80 -6.96 -4.75 -15.06
CA GLU A 80 -8.05 -4.68 -16.03
C GLU A 80 -9.36 -4.20 -15.38
N ASP A 81 -10.18 -3.55 -16.18
CA ASP A 81 -11.57 -3.30 -15.80
C ASP A 81 -12.47 -4.53 -16.08
N LYS A 82 -13.76 -4.42 -15.81
CA LYS A 82 -14.74 -5.52 -16.04
C LYS A 82 -14.97 -5.88 -17.50
N LYS A 83 -14.48 -5.08 -18.44
CA LYS A 83 -14.55 -5.37 -19.89
C LYS A 83 -13.29 -6.09 -20.38
N GLY A 84 -12.24 -6.18 -19.55
CA GLY A 84 -10.92 -6.67 -19.92
C GLY A 84 -10.01 -5.60 -20.52
N ASP A 85 -10.42 -4.32 -20.48
CA ASP A 85 -9.60 -3.21 -20.92
C ASP A 85 -8.63 -2.79 -19.80
N THR A 86 -7.49 -2.23 -20.18
CA THR A 86 -6.52 -1.71 -19.20
C THR A 86 -7.11 -0.56 -18.42
N LEU A 87 -7.41 -0.78 -17.15
CA LEU A 87 -7.81 0.26 -16.21
C LEU A 87 -6.60 1.05 -15.73
N LEU A 88 -5.57 0.34 -15.31
CA LEU A 88 -4.35 0.93 -14.75
C LEU A 88 -3.13 0.09 -15.12
N TYR A 89 -2.11 0.75 -15.59
CA TYR A 89 -0.75 0.23 -15.65
C TYR A 89 0.19 1.16 -14.92
N SER A 90 1.17 0.60 -14.23
CA SER A 90 2.24 1.36 -13.58
C SER A 90 3.57 0.63 -13.72
N LYS A 91 4.59 1.35 -14.20
CA LYS A 91 5.94 0.80 -14.30
C LYS A 91 6.53 0.56 -12.90
N SER A 92 6.39 1.51 -12.00
CA SER A 92 6.85 1.39 -10.62
C SER A 92 6.03 2.25 -9.68
N LEU A 93 5.77 1.72 -8.50
CA LEU A 93 5.11 2.38 -7.39
C LEU A 93 5.91 2.06 -6.13
N GLU A 94 6.47 3.07 -5.48
CA GLU A 94 7.13 2.93 -4.18
C GLU A 94 6.42 3.78 -3.13
N ALA A 95 6.01 3.14 -2.03
CA ALA A 95 5.30 3.79 -0.95
C ALA A 95 5.98 3.51 0.39
N SER A 96 6.39 4.56 1.08
CA SER A 96 6.93 4.49 2.44
C SER A 96 5.80 4.66 3.45
N ILE A 97 5.43 3.57 4.12
CA ILE A 97 4.32 3.53 5.08
C ILE A 97 4.86 3.30 6.48
N GLY A 98 4.42 4.11 7.44
CA GLY A 98 4.70 3.93 8.85
C GLY A 98 4.02 2.68 9.41
N LEU A 99 4.72 1.53 9.42
CA LEU A 99 4.15 0.25 9.85
C LEU A 99 3.76 0.24 11.33
N ILE A 100 4.52 0.90 12.20
CA ILE A 100 4.24 0.92 13.64
C ILE A 100 2.93 1.67 13.96
N PRO A 101 2.68 2.89 13.44
CA PRO A 101 1.40 3.57 13.58
C PRO A 101 0.24 2.76 13.01
N LEU A 102 0.44 2.13 11.84
CA LEU A 102 -0.57 1.31 11.17
C LEU A 102 -0.98 0.09 12.02
N ILE A 103 -0.02 -0.66 12.56
CA ILE A 103 -0.28 -1.83 13.43
C ILE A 103 -1.02 -1.42 14.71
N ARG A 104 -0.75 -0.22 15.22
CA ARG A 104 -1.44 0.32 16.39
C ARG A 104 -2.84 0.84 16.10
N GLY A 105 -3.26 0.88 14.83
CA GLY A 105 -4.58 1.35 14.40
C GLY A 105 -4.88 2.83 14.67
N LYS A 106 -3.84 3.62 14.94
CA LYS A 106 -3.99 5.03 15.33
C LYS A 106 -3.81 6.01 14.17
N GLU A 107 -2.99 5.63 13.20
CA GLU A 107 -2.52 6.55 12.16
C GLU A 107 -2.15 5.78 10.90
N PHE A 108 -2.57 6.29 9.74
CA PHE A 108 -2.05 5.89 8.44
C PHE A 108 -1.02 6.94 7.99
N ASP A 109 0.25 6.59 8.06
CA ASP A 109 1.36 7.47 7.71
C ASP A 109 1.97 7.02 6.38
N LEU A 110 1.67 7.77 5.30
CA LEU A 110 2.29 7.64 3.99
C LEU A 110 3.36 8.73 3.86
N SER A 111 4.57 8.45 4.31
CA SER A 111 5.66 9.42 4.35
C SER A 111 6.12 9.85 2.96
N SER A 112 6.12 8.92 1.98
CA SER A 112 6.40 9.23 0.58
C SER A 112 5.67 8.26 -0.35
N LEU A 113 5.33 8.79 -1.53
CA LEU A 113 4.79 8.05 -2.66
C LEU A 113 5.56 8.45 -3.92
N ASP A 114 6.28 7.51 -4.51
CA ASP A 114 6.95 7.66 -5.79
C ASP A 114 6.26 6.77 -6.83
N TRP A 115 5.59 7.38 -7.82
CA TRP A 115 4.79 6.65 -8.80
C TRP A 115 5.23 7.02 -10.21
N SER A 116 5.58 6.02 -11.00
CA SER A 116 6.24 6.24 -12.30
C SER A 116 5.66 5.37 -13.40
N GLY A 117 5.61 5.93 -14.61
CA GLY A 117 5.16 5.24 -15.82
C GLY A 117 3.70 4.84 -15.75
N VAL A 118 2.84 5.74 -15.27
CA VAL A 118 1.41 5.47 -15.07
C VAL A 118 0.64 5.68 -16.35
N ARG A 119 -0.23 4.72 -16.65
CA ARG A 119 -1.24 4.78 -17.70
C ARG A 119 -2.57 4.39 -17.08
N ALA A 120 -3.52 5.32 -17.02
CA ALA A 120 -4.83 5.09 -16.44
C ALA A 120 -5.93 5.46 -17.43
N ASN A 121 -6.94 4.60 -17.54
CA ASN A 121 -8.13 4.81 -18.36
C ASN A 121 -9.36 4.82 -17.45
N ILE A 122 -9.92 5.99 -17.24
CA ILE A 122 -11.11 6.17 -16.42
C ILE A 122 -12.29 6.46 -17.33
N GLU A 123 -13.31 5.62 -17.28
CA GLU A 123 -14.55 5.78 -18.02
C GLU A 123 -15.75 5.81 -17.09
N ARG A 124 -16.71 6.70 -17.37
CA ARG A 124 -18.03 6.66 -16.78
C ARG A 124 -19.08 6.58 -17.87
N LYS A 125 -19.90 5.51 -17.86
CA LYS A 125 -20.97 5.31 -18.82
C LYS A 125 -22.24 6.07 -18.39
N GLU A 126 -22.88 6.73 -19.36
CA GLU A 126 -24.17 7.42 -19.12
C GLU A 126 -25.24 6.43 -18.66
N SER A 127 -25.32 5.27 -19.31
CA SER A 127 -26.35 4.25 -19.07
C SER A 127 -26.38 3.69 -17.65
N THR A 128 -25.23 3.58 -17.00
CA THR A 128 -25.11 3.04 -15.63
C THR A 128 -24.81 4.13 -14.59
N GLY A 129 -24.27 5.26 -15.02
CA GLY A 129 -23.73 6.31 -14.15
C GLY A 129 -22.52 5.89 -13.32
N LYS A 130 -21.99 4.67 -13.56
CA LYS A 130 -20.86 4.08 -12.83
C LYS A 130 -19.55 4.28 -13.56
N PHE A 131 -18.48 4.40 -12.78
CA PHE A 131 -17.12 4.37 -13.29
C PHE A 131 -16.65 2.94 -13.52
N ASN A 132 -15.73 2.77 -14.45
CA ASN A 132 -15.13 1.46 -14.75
C ASN A 132 -14.26 0.89 -13.61
N PHE A 133 -13.98 1.66 -12.57
CA PHE A 133 -13.28 1.24 -11.35
C PHE A 133 -14.19 1.04 -10.13
N ASP A 134 -15.50 1.33 -10.21
CA ASP A 134 -16.41 1.21 -9.06
C ASP A 134 -16.45 -0.20 -8.48
N PHE A 135 -16.23 -1.22 -9.32
CA PHE A 135 -16.12 -2.61 -8.86
C PHE A 135 -14.99 -2.84 -7.84
N LEU A 136 -13.90 -2.04 -7.91
CA LEU A 136 -12.83 -2.10 -6.90
C LEU A 136 -13.35 -1.61 -5.55
N ILE A 137 -14.05 -0.48 -5.57
CA ILE A 137 -14.64 0.08 -4.35
C ILE A 137 -15.63 -0.94 -3.77
N ASP A 138 -16.55 -1.45 -4.60
CA ASP A 138 -17.54 -2.45 -4.20
C ASP A 138 -16.89 -3.72 -3.62
N ALA A 139 -15.82 -4.22 -4.24
CA ALA A 139 -15.13 -5.43 -3.80
C ALA A 139 -14.47 -5.32 -2.41
N PHE A 140 -13.98 -4.13 -2.06
CA PHE A 140 -13.24 -3.93 -0.81
C PHE A 140 -14.04 -3.22 0.28
N THR A 141 -15.15 -2.53 -0.04
CA THR A 141 -16.03 -1.93 0.97
C THR A 141 -17.08 -2.89 1.51
N SER A 142 -17.50 -3.89 0.73
CA SER A 142 -18.52 -4.86 1.16
C SER A 142 -18.05 -5.87 2.22
N ALA A 143 -16.77 -5.95 2.52
CA ALA A 143 -16.20 -6.94 3.45
C ALA A 143 -16.28 -6.54 4.94
N ASP A 144 -16.47 -5.26 5.27
CA ASP A 144 -16.36 -4.78 6.66
C ASP A 144 -17.67 -4.24 7.28
N THR A 145 -18.80 -4.29 6.55
CA THR A 145 -20.09 -3.73 7.08
C THR A 145 -20.87 -4.67 8.00
N THR A 146 -20.37 -5.87 8.30
CA THR A 146 -21.03 -6.80 9.25
C THR A 146 -20.48 -6.75 10.68
N GLN A 147 -19.53 -5.91 11.00
CA GLN A 147 -19.21 -5.60 12.38
C GLN A 147 -19.93 -4.32 12.79
N GLN A 148 -20.95 -4.53 13.63
CA GLN A 148 -21.78 -3.52 14.24
C GLN A 148 -20.98 -2.28 14.68
N ALA A 149 -21.42 -1.12 14.22
CA ALA A 149 -21.02 0.19 14.69
C ALA A 149 -21.33 0.36 16.18
N ASN A 150 -20.49 -0.17 17.06
CA ASN A 150 -20.50 0.10 18.50
C ASN A 150 -19.06 0.13 19.03
N THR A 151 -18.23 0.93 18.40
CA THR A 151 -17.04 1.47 19.03
C THR A 151 -16.92 2.91 18.54
N THR A 152 -16.81 3.83 19.48
CA THR A 152 -16.38 5.21 19.22
C THR A 152 -15.27 5.19 18.19
N ALA A 153 -15.60 5.50 16.95
CA ALA A 153 -14.65 5.55 15.85
C ALA A 153 -13.63 6.63 16.22
N GLN A 154 -12.49 6.19 16.78
CA GLN A 154 -11.34 7.07 16.84
C GLN A 154 -10.98 7.34 15.38
N SER A 155 -11.21 8.57 14.94
CA SER A 155 -10.87 9.00 13.60
C SER A 155 -9.40 8.68 13.34
N MET A 156 -9.15 7.79 12.35
CA MET A 156 -7.80 7.44 11.96
C MET A 156 -7.15 8.68 11.36
N THR A 157 -6.08 9.15 11.96
CA THR A 157 -5.31 10.28 11.40
C THR A 157 -4.59 9.82 10.13
N ILE A 158 -4.82 10.51 9.02
CA ILE A 158 -4.12 10.25 7.77
C ILE A 158 -3.04 11.31 7.60
N LYS A 159 -1.78 10.86 7.55
CA LYS A 159 -0.64 11.69 7.20
C LYS A 159 -0.15 11.31 5.81
N VAL A 160 0.06 12.31 4.97
CA VAL A 160 0.64 12.14 3.64
C VAL A 160 1.78 13.15 3.53
N GLY A 161 2.96 12.67 3.16
CA GLY A 161 4.16 13.48 3.00
C GLY A 161 4.43 13.86 1.55
N ASN A 162 5.52 13.35 0.99
CA ASN A 162 5.93 13.70 -0.38
C ASN A 162 5.26 12.79 -1.41
N ILE A 163 4.70 13.38 -2.46
CA ILE A 163 4.17 12.68 -3.63
C ILE A 163 4.98 13.09 -4.85
N ASN A 164 5.56 12.10 -5.53
CA ASN A 164 6.28 12.25 -6.78
C ASN A 164 5.59 11.41 -7.85
N LEU A 165 5.06 12.05 -8.88
CA LEU A 165 4.52 11.39 -10.07
C LEU A 165 5.45 11.65 -11.25
N ASN A 166 5.85 10.60 -11.96
CA ASN A 166 6.71 10.70 -13.14
C ASN A 166 6.08 9.94 -14.30
N ASP A 167 6.06 10.54 -15.48
CA ASP A 167 5.48 9.95 -16.69
C ASP A 167 4.07 9.43 -16.44
N PHE A 168 3.15 10.33 -16.14
CA PHE A 168 1.76 10.03 -15.83
C PHE A 168 0.87 10.39 -17.01
N ASN A 169 0.06 9.42 -17.47
CA ASN A 169 -0.92 9.60 -18.55
C ASN A 169 -2.28 9.10 -18.08
N LEU A 170 -3.26 9.98 -18.05
CA LEU A 170 -4.64 9.69 -17.74
C LEU A 170 -5.51 9.98 -18.93
N GLN A 171 -6.30 9.00 -19.34
CA GLN A 171 -7.47 9.19 -20.22
C GLN A 171 -8.72 9.18 -19.35
N TYR A 172 -9.54 10.21 -19.51
CA TYR A 172 -10.79 10.36 -18.78
C TYR A 172 -11.93 10.58 -19.77
N ASP A 173 -12.90 9.68 -19.76
CA ASP A 173 -14.10 9.73 -20.61
C ASP A 173 -15.35 9.62 -19.70
N ASP A 174 -16.05 10.72 -19.55
CA ASP A 174 -17.28 10.79 -18.77
C ASP A 174 -18.45 11.09 -19.69
N GLU A 175 -19.13 10.04 -20.13
CA GLU A 175 -20.29 10.17 -21.03
C GLU A 175 -21.45 10.95 -20.36
N LYS A 176 -21.61 10.83 -19.04
CA LYS A 176 -22.68 11.52 -18.31
C LYS A 176 -22.48 13.03 -18.26
N LEU A 177 -21.24 13.49 -18.19
CA LEU A 177 -20.90 14.92 -18.22
C LEU A 177 -20.52 15.41 -19.62
N GLY A 178 -20.35 14.51 -20.60
CA GLY A 178 -19.87 14.85 -21.93
C GLY A 178 -18.42 15.32 -21.94
N ILE A 179 -17.60 14.88 -20.98
CA ILE A 179 -16.20 15.30 -20.83
C ILE A 179 -15.27 14.21 -21.32
N LYS A 180 -14.43 14.54 -22.30
CA LYS A 180 -13.28 13.72 -22.73
C LYS A 180 -12.01 14.52 -22.52
N SER A 181 -11.09 13.96 -21.76
CA SER A 181 -9.83 14.62 -21.41
C SER A 181 -8.66 13.64 -21.45
N LYS A 182 -7.50 14.14 -21.88
CA LYS A 182 -6.23 13.44 -21.75
C LYS A 182 -5.25 14.31 -20.99
N VAL A 183 -4.79 13.83 -19.86
CA VAL A 183 -3.82 14.51 -19.02
C VAL A 183 -2.49 13.77 -19.14
N THR A 184 -1.43 14.51 -19.51
CA THR A 184 -0.06 14.00 -19.57
C THR A 184 0.82 14.87 -18.70
N LEU A 185 1.49 14.25 -17.73
CA LEU A 185 2.42 14.93 -16.83
C LEU A 185 3.79 14.29 -16.99
N GLY A 186 4.83 15.09 -17.22
CA GLY A 186 6.21 14.61 -17.17
C GLY A 186 6.61 14.31 -15.73
N GLN A 187 6.61 15.32 -14.89
CA GLN A 187 6.89 15.17 -13.47
C GLN A 187 6.03 16.12 -12.64
N LEU A 188 5.45 15.59 -11.56
CA LEU A 188 4.77 16.37 -10.54
C LEU A 188 5.36 15.99 -9.18
N ARG A 189 5.78 16.99 -8.39
CA ARG A 189 6.20 16.82 -7.01
C ARG A 189 5.35 17.70 -6.11
N ILE A 190 4.84 17.09 -5.05
CA ILE A 190 4.04 17.78 -4.02
C ILE A 190 4.57 17.37 -2.66
N SER A 191 4.86 18.35 -1.79
CA SER A 191 5.10 18.10 -0.36
C SER A 191 3.89 18.55 0.44
N ILE A 192 3.25 17.61 1.12
CA ILE A 192 2.04 17.83 1.90
C ILE A 192 2.42 18.00 3.36
N ASP A 193 2.10 19.15 3.96
CA ASP A 193 2.38 19.45 5.36
C ASP A 193 1.20 19.09 6.26
N GLU A 194 -0.02 19.19 5.74
CA GLU A 194 -1.24 18.90 6.49
C GLU A 194 -2.33 18.36 5.55
N LEU A 195 -2.87 17.19 5.91
CA LEU A 195 -4.08 16.64 5.32
C LEU A 195 -5.06 16.31 6.44
N ASN A 196 -6.09 17.13 6.62
CA ASN A 196 -7.14 16.91 7.60
C ASN A 196 -8.48 16.82 6.88
N LEU A 197 -8.98 15.60 6.71
CA LEU A 197 -10.22 15.33 5.98
C LEU A 197 -11.47 15.80 6.76
N GLU A 198 -11.44 15.75 8.08
CA GLU A 198 -12.57 16.19 8.92
C GLU A 198 -12.79 17.70 8.82
N LYS A 199 -11.68 18.46 8.81
CA LYS A 199 -11.72 19.93 8.71
C LYS A 199 -11.63 20.42 7.27
N MET A 200 -11.59 19.50 6.29
CA MET A 200 -11.38 19.82 4.87
C MET A 200 -10.17 20.75 4.65
N ARG A 201 -9.08 20.50 5.42
CA ARG A 201 -7.88 21.32 5.36
C ARG A 201 -6.77 20.58 4.64
N PHE A 202 -6.27 21.21 3.60
CA PHE A 202 -5.12 20.75 2.83
C PHE A 202 -4.08 21.86 2.78
N ARG A 203 -2.83 21.53 3.13
CA ARG A 203 -1.69 22.45 3.03
C ARG A 203 -0.53 21.71 2.36
N ALA A 204 0.02 22.34 1.32
CA ALA A 204 1.22 21.89 0.65
C ALA A 204 2.28 23.00 0.69
N SER A 205 3.53 22.64 1.01
CA SER A 205 4.65 23.58 1.05
C SER A 205 5.37 23.70 -0.28
N ASN A 206 5.42 22.62 -1.06
CA ASN A 206 6.07 22.62 -2.35
C ASN A 206 5.14 22.02 -3.41
N PHE A 207 5.13 22.68 -4.55
CA PHE A 207 4.48 22.20 -5.76
C PHE A 207 5.41 22.46 -6.95
N SER A 208 5.79 21.42 -7.64
CA SER A 208 6.63 21.51 -8.84
C SER A 208 6.05 20.66 -9.95
N LEU A 209 5.84 21.27 -11.09
CA LEU A 209 5.36 20.62 -12.30
C LEU A 209 6.36 20.87 -13.43
N SER A 210 6.80 19.81 -14.08
CA SER A 210 7.66 19.89 -15.26
C SER A 210 7.21 18.91 -16.35
N LYS A 211 7.50 19.25 -17.60
CA LYS A 211 7.29 18.38 -18.75
C LYS A 211 8.36 17.34 -18.86
#